data_21caed9751e2cd41cc8db8d099c7fdc5
#
_entry.id   21caed9751e2cd41cc8db8d099c7fdc5
#
_cell.length_a   1.000
_cell.length_b   1.000
_cell.length_c   1.000
_cell.angle_alpha   90.00
_cell.angle_beta   90.00
_cell.angle_gamma   90.00
#
_symmetry.space_group_name_H-M   'P 1'
#
loop_
_entity.id
_entity.type
_entity.pdbx_description
1 polymer ?
#
loop_
_entity_poly.entity_id
_entity_poly.type
_entity_poly.pdbx_seq_one_letter_code
_entity_poly.pdbx_strand_id
1 'polypeptide(L)'
;MTLKGCTVAAALVLLASGAPRAATEANFGPNTTGDLVELCTAIPDNAAVNFCEGFAQGAVLVEMQNQVAFRGPKLFCMPNPPPSRNQALSEFVNWARSSPDRLAQSSTDGLFRFLSERSPCPPSL
;
A
#
# COMPACT_ATOMS: atom_id res chain seq x y z
N MET A 1 -48.18 21.18 -47.37
CA MET A 1 -46.87 21.63 -46.87
C MET A 1 -46.65 20.95 -45.51
N THR A 2 -45.86 19.86 -45.50
CA THR A 2 -45.61 19.04 -44.32
C THR A 2 -44.25 19.40 -43.73
N LEU A 3 -44.25 20.02 -42.52
CA LEU A 3 -43.04 20.27 -41.75
C LEU A 3 -42.59 18.96 -41.09
N LYS A 4 -41.44 18.45 -41.50
CA LYS A 4 -40.75 17.35 -40.83
C LYS A 4 -39.99 17.90 -39.61
N GLY A 5 -40.50 17.56 -38.40
CA GLY A 5 -39.81 17.85 -37.14
C GLY A 5 -38.55 16.98 -36.99
N CYS A 6 -37.39 17.64 -36.85
CA CYS A 6 -36.13 17.02 -36.52
C CYS A 6 -36.03 16.88 -35.00
N THR A 7 -36.22 15.69 -34.47
CA THR A 7 -35.96 15.39 -33.05
C THR A 7 -34.46 15.15 -32.83
N VAL A 8 -33.81 16.13 -32.23
CA VAL A 8 -32.43 15.99 -31.77
C VAL A 8 -32.44 15.23 -30.43
N ALA A 9 -32.00 13.97 -30.49
CA ALA A 9 -31.79 13.19 -29.28
C ALA A 9 -30.44 13.63 -28.66
N ALA A 10 -30.53 14.37 -27.54
CA ALA A 10 -29.35 14.70 -26.73
C ALA A 10 -28.95 13.48 -25.93
N ALA A 11 -27.85 12.82 -26.32
CA ALA A 11 -27.23 11.77 -25.55
C ALA A 11 -26.51 12.38 -24.33
N LEU A 12 -27.08 12.22 -23.13
CA LEU A 12 -26.39 12.51 -21.87
C LEU A 12 -25.29 11.47 -21.65
N VAL A 13 -24.04 11.87 -21.91
CA VAL A 13 -22.88 11.11 -21.49
C VAL A 13 -22.71 11.33 -19.98
N LEU A 14 -23.16 10.36 -19.17
CA LEU A 14 -22.85 10.28 -17.76
C LEU A 14 -21.35 9.96 -17.59
N LEU A 15 -20.55 11.00 -17.40
CA LEU A 15 -19.19 10.86 -16.89
C LEU A 15 -19.30 10.31 -15.47
N ALA A 16 -19.08 9.00 -15.32
CA ALA A 16 -18.89 8.37 -14.02
C ALA A 16 -17.58 8.91 -13.44
N SER A 17 -17.66 10.06 -12.78
CA SER A 17 -16.58 10.55 -11.93
C SER A 17 -16.43 9.56 -10.80
N GLY A 18 -15.42 8.69 -10.88
CA GLY A 18 -15.05 7.82 -9.79
C GLY A 18 -14.66 8.68 -8.59
N ALA A 19 -15.64 8.94 -7.69
CA ALA A 19 -15.35 9.58 -6.43
C ALA A 19 -14.29 8.75 -5.68
N PRO A 20 -13.27 9.36 -5.04
CA PRO A 20 -12.34 8.64 -4.21
C PRO A 20 -13.16 7.90 -3.13
N ARG A 21 -13.02 6.58 -3.11
CA ARG A 21 -13.72 5.75 -2.13
C ARG A 21 -13.05 6.00 -0.77
N ALA A 22 -13.83 6.53 0.18
CA ALA A 22 -13.41 6.54 1.57
C ALA A 22 -13.16 5.09 2.02
N ALA A 23 -12.09 4.87 2.79
CA ALA A 23 -11.84 3.57 3.38
C ALA A 23 -12.99 3.22 4.32
N THR A 24 -13.57 2.02 4.17
CA THR A 24 -14.60 1.50 5.06
C THR A 24 -13.96 0.70 6.18
N GLU A 25 -14.68 0.44 7.27
CA GLU A 25 -14.20 -0.37 8.41
C GLU A 25 -13.61 -1.72 7.94
N ALA A 26 -14.19 -2.35 6.94
CA ALA A 26 -13.69 -3.60 6.36
C ALA A 26 -12.29 -3.47 5.75
N ASN A 27 -11.88 -2.29 5.33
CA ASN A 27 -10.57 -2.03 4.74
C ASN A 27 -9.45 -1.89 5.79
N PHE A 28 -9.80 -1.68 7.07
CA PHE A 28 -8.81 -1.56 8.17
C PHE A 28 -8.31 -2.92 8.69
N GLY A 29 -8.58 -4.01 7.96
CA GLY A 29 -8.00 -5.32 8.20
C GLY A 29 -7.29 -5.83 6.95
N PRO A 30 -6.15 -5.25 6.55
CA PRO A 30 -5.48 -5.63 5.31
C PRO A 30 -5.01 -7.08 5.36
N ASN A 31 -5.63 -7.95 4.59
CA ASN A 31 -5.23 -9.35 4.49
C ASN A 31 -4.11 -9.53 3.47
N THR A 32 -4.17 -8.78 2.39
CA THR A 32 -3.19 -8.83 1.30
C THR A 32 -2.32 -7.57 1.26
N THR A 33 -1.19 -7.69 0.60
CA THR A 33 -0.33 -6.53 0.28
C THR A 33 -1.09 -5.50 -0.55
N GLY A 34 -1.98 -5.95 -1.43
CA GLY A 34 -2.86 -5.08 -2.21
C GLY A 34 -3.77 -4.23 -1.33
N ASP A 35 -4.43 -4.86 -0.33
CA ASP A 35 -5.27 -4.13 0.64
C ASP A 35 -4.47 -3.07 1.39
N LEU A 36 -3.25 -3.43 1.81
CA LEU A 36 -2.36 -2.49 2.48
C LEU A 36 -1.96 -1.32 1.57
N VAL A 37 -1.67 -1.58 0.30
CA VAL A 37 -1.36 -0.54 -0.71
C VAL A 37 -2.56 0.39 -0.91
N GLU A 38 -3.79 -0.12 -0.93
CA GLU A 38 -5.00 0.71 -1.01
C GLU A 38 -5.11 1.68 0.16
N LEU A 39 -4.86 1.21 1.39
CA LEU A 39 -4.84 2.06 2.58
C LEU A 39 -3.72 3.11 2.50
N CYS A 40 -2.52 2.72 2.08
CA CYS A 40 -1.37 3.62 1.95
C CYS A 40 -1.57 4.73 0.91
N THR A 41 -2.47 4.54 -0.05
CA THR A 41 -2.71 5.45 -1.17
C THR A 41 -4.11 6.10 -1.16
N ALA A 42 -4.87 5.92 -0.10
CA ALA A 42 -6.25 6.40 0.03
C ALA A 42 -6.33 7.90 0.32
N ILE A 43 -5.63 8.73 -0.44
CA ILE A 43 -5.67 10.20 -0.29
C ILE A 43 -6.99 10.72 -0.88
N PRO A 44 -7.71 11.61 -0.16
CA PRO A 44 -7.33 12.33 1.05
C PRO A 44 -7.77 11.71 2.39
N ASP A 45 -8.04 10.40 2.45
CA ASP A 45 -8.44 9.73 3.68
C ASP A 45 -7.26 9.57 4.64
N ASN A 46 -7.07 10.56 5.52
CA ASN A 46 -5.99 10.55 6.49
C ASN A 46 -6.07 9.37 7.47
N ALA A 47 -7.26 8.84 7.78
CA ALA A 47 -7.40 7.71 8.67
C ALA A 47 -6.81 6.44 8.05
N ALA A 48 -7.08 6.20 6.77
CA ALA A 48 -6.54 5.08 6.02
C ALA A 48 -5.00 5.16 5.89
N VAL A 49 -4.49 6.33 5.53
CA VAL A 49 -3.04 6.54 5.42
C VAL A 49 -2.35 6.37 6.77
N ASN A 50 -2.89 6.95 7.85
CA ASN A 50 -2.34 6.79 9.20
C ASN A 50 -2.39 5.33 9.67
N PHE A 51 -3.43 4.58 9.31
CA PHE A 51 -3.49 3.15 9.60
C PHE A 51 -2.38 2.38 8.89
N CYS A 52 -2.19 2.64 7.60
CA CYS A 52 -1.09 2.03 6.83
C CYS A 52 0.27 2.31 7.49
N GLU A 53 0.53 3.56 7.83
CA GLU A 53 1.77 3.95 8.50
C GLU A 53 1.96 3.24 9.85
N GLY A 54 0.90 3.20 10.67
CA GLY A 54 0.92 2.51 11.96
C GLY A 54 1.12 1.01 11.83
N PHE A 55 0.48 0.38 10.84
CA PHE A 55 0.68 -1.04 10.53
C PHE A 55 2.13 -1.34 10.15
N ALA A 56 2.68 -0.59 9.20
CA ALA A 56 4.05 -0.79 8.75
C ALA A 56 5.07 -0.55 9.89
N GLN A 57 4.90 0.53 10.65
CA GLN A 57 5.76 0.85 11.78
C GLN A 57 5.67 -0.22 12.88
N GLY A 58 4.47 -0.69 13.20
CA GLY A 58 4.26 -1.74 14.20
C GLY A 58 4.93 -3.04 13.81
N ALA A 59 4.76 -3.48 12.56
CA ALA A 59 5.40 -4.68 12.04
C ALA A 59 6.94 -4.60 12.10
N VAL A 60 7.51 -3.47 11.69
CA VAL A 60 8.96 -3.22 11.75
C VAL A 60 9.46 -3.29 13.20
N LEU A 61 8.79 -2.62 14.14
CA LEU A 61 9.19 -2.60 15.54
C LEU A 61 9.15 -4.00 16.17
N VAL A 62 8.10 -4.78 15.89
CA VAL A 62 7.99 -6.16 16.38
C VAL A 62 9.13 -7.01 15.85
N GLU A 63 9.43 -6.94 14.56
CA GLU A 63 10.53 -7.70 13.97
C GLU A 63 11.89 -7.29 14.53
N MET A 64 12.14 -6.00 14.70
CA MET A 64 13.37 -5.52 15.33
C MET A 64 13.54 -6.05 16.76
N GLN A 65 12.46 -6.12 17.56
CA GLN A 65 12.48 -6.72 18.88
C GLN A 65 12.76 -8.23 18.81
N ASN A 66 12.15 -8.93 17.87
CA ASN A 66 12.40 -10.36 17.64
C ASN A 66 13.87 -10.64 17.29
N GLN A 67 14.47 -9.82 16.43
CA GLN A 67 15.88 -9.92 16.07
C GLN A 67 16.83 -9.80 17.28
N VAL A 68 16.48 -8.97 18.25
CA VAL A 68 17.24 -8.82 19.50
C VAL A 68 17.00 -9.99 20.44
N ALA A 69 15.74 -10.41 20.61
CA ALA A 69 15.35 -11.43 21.59
C ALA A 69 15.82 -12.84 21.19
N PHE A 70 15.69 -13.20 19.93
CA PHE A 70 15.91 -14.58 19.48
C PHE A 70 17.27 -14.82 18.82
N ARG A 71 18.07 -13.79 18.60
CA ARG A 71 19.40 -13.88 17.94
C ARG A 71 19.42 -14.71 16.65
N GLY A 72 18.26 -14.79 16.00
CA GLY A 72 18.10 -15.48 14.73
C GLY A 72 18.62 -14.69 13.53
N PRO A 73 18.55 -15.24 12.31
CA PRO A 73 18.88 -14.51 11.11
C PRO A 73 17.94 -13.32 10.97
N LYS A 74 18.52 -12.16 10.71
CA LYS A 74 17.76 -10.92 10.53
C LYS A 74 17.09 -10.91 9.15
N LEU A 75 15.81 -10.59 9.10
CA LEU A 75 15.09 -10.46 7.83
C LEU A 75 15.55 -9.25 7.03
N PHE A 76 15.86 -8.15 7.71
CA PHE A 76 16.37 -6.92 7.10
C PHE A 76 17.26 -6.16 8.10
N CYS A 77 18.07 -5.26 7.59
CA CYS A 77 18.91 -4.37 8.38
C CYS A 77 18.59 -2.91 8.02
N MET A 78 18.00 -2.18 8.96
CA MET A 78 17.67 -0.77 8.71
C MET A 78 18.93 0.04 8.40
N PRO A 79 18.91 0.86 7.34
CA PRO A 79 20.02 1.75 7.05
C PRO A 79 20.14 2.85 8.12
N ASN A 80 21.34 3.41 8.23
CA ASN A 80 21.60 4.55 9.10
C ASN A 80 22.18 5.71 8.26
N PRO A 81 21.47 6.85 8.09
CA PRO A 81 20.16 7.16 8.68
C PRO A 81 19.01 6.35 8.00
N PRO A 82 17.90 6.11 8.72
CA PRO A 82 16.74 5.45 8.14
C PRO A 82 16.04 6.37 7.11
N PRO A 83 15.34 5.81 6.12
CA PRO A 83 14.55 6.61 5.17
C PRO A 83 13.42 7.35 5.90
N SER A 84 12.98 8.47 5.34
CA SER A 84 11.78 9.12 5.83
C SER A 84 10.56 8.21 5.64
N ARG A 85 9.53 8.40 6.47
CA ARG A 85 8.28 7.61 6.39
C ARG A 85 7.66 7.69 5.00
N ASN A 86 7.51 8.88 4.46
CA ASN A 86 6.92 9.09 3.13
C ASN A 86 7.74 8.40 2.02
N GLN A 87 9.05 8.45 2.11
CA GLN A 87 9.93 7.76 1.18
C GLN A 87 9.74 6.25 1.26
N ALA A 88 9.77 5.68 2.46
CA ALA A 88 9.60 4.24 2.67
C ALA A 88 8.25 3.74 2.15
N LEU A 89 7.16 4.47 2.42
CA LEU A 89 5.82 4.13 1.92
C LEU A 89 5.73 4.23 0.40
N SER A 90 6.27 5.29 -0.19
CA SER A 90 6.29 5.43 -1.65
C SER A 90 7.06 4.29 -2.33
N GLU A 91 8.21 3.92 -1.80
CA GLU A 91 9.01 2.81 -2.29
C GLU A 91 8.28 1.48 -2.15
N PHE A 92 7.61 1.23 -1.01
CA PHE A 92 6.80 0.04 -0.79
C PHE A 92 5.66 -0.08 -1.79
N VAL A 93 4.89 1.00 -1.99
CA VAL A 93 3.77 1.03 -2.95
C VAL A 93 4.26 0.73 -4.37
N ASN A 94 5.35 1.36 -4.80
CA ASN A 94 5.93 1.15 -6.12
C ASN A 94 6.43 -0.29 -6.29
N TRP A 95 7.10 -0.84 -5.27
CA TRP A 95 7.57 -2.22 -5.26
C TRP A 95 6.40 -3.21 -5.35
N ALA A 96 5.35 -3.02 -4.56
CA ALA A 96 4.20 -3.90 -4.54
C ALA A 96 3.46 -3.91 -5.90
N ARG A 97 3.22 -2.72 -6.47
CA ARG A 97 2.52 -2.55 -7.75
C ARG A 97 3.30 -3.06 -8.96
N SER A 98 4.59 -3.29 -8.83
CA SER A 98 5.42 -3.77 -9.95
C SER A 98 5.18 -5.25 -10.31
N SER A 99 4.45 -6.02 -9.47
CA SER A 99 4.11 -7.42 -9.75
C SER A 99 2.78 -7.83 -9.10
N PRO A 100 1.85 -8.43 -9.85
CA PRO A 100 0.60 -8.96 -9.30
C PRO A 100 0.82 -9.98 -8.17
N ASP A 101 1.87 -10.79 -8.25
CA ASP A 101 2.19 -11.78 -7.22
C ASP A 101 2.53 -11.13 -5.87
N ARG A 102 3.14 -9.95 -5.90
CA ARG A 102 3.43 -9.18 -4.68
C ARG A 102 2.15 -8.66 -4.02
N LEU A 103 1.21 -8.18 -4.82
CA LEU A 103 -0.09 -7.70 -4.33
C LEU A 103 -0.93 -8.82 -3.69
N ALA A 104 -0.78 -10.06 -4.17
CA ALA A 104 -1.52 -11.21 -3.67
C ALA A 104 -0.95 -11.83 -2.38
N GLN A 105 0.27 -11.48 -1.98
CA GLN A 105 0.87 -11.96 -0.73
C GLN A 105 0.11 -11.41 0.49
N SER A 106 0.25 -12.08 1.65
CA SER A 106 -0.25 -11.50 2.89
C SER A 106 0.41 -10.14 3.16
N SER A 107 -0.29 -9.24 3.81
CA SER A 107 0.19 -7.88 4.04
C SER A 107 1.52 -7.82 4.79
N THR A 108 1.71 -8.69 5.78
CA THR A 108 2.97 -8.78 6.54
C THR A 108 4.09 -9.42 5.75
N ASP A 109 3.83 -10.50 5.00
CA ASP A 109 4.84 -11.13 4.17
C ASP A 109 5.33 -10.20 3.06
N GLY A 110 4.40 -9.49 2.41
CA GLY A 110 4.75 -8.49 1.41
C GLY A 110 5.60 -7.37 1.97
N LEU A 111 5.24 -6.86 3.16
CA LEU A 111 6.02 -5.81 3.82
C LEU A 111 7.43 -6.30 4.19
N PHE A 112 7.57 -7.48 4.79
CA PHE A 112 8.88 -8.01 5.17
C PHE A 112 9.73 -8.39 3.96
N ARG A 113 9.13 -8.91 2.90
CA ARG A 113 9.81 -9.17 1.65
C ARG A 113 10.35 -7.87 1.04
N PHE A 114 9.53 -6.81 0.99
CA PHE A 114 9.99 -5.50 0.56
C PHE A 114 11.20 -5.03 1.38
N LEU A 115 11.11 -5.10 2.70
CA LEU A 115 12.19 -4.66 3.59
C LEU A 115 13.46 -5.48 3.40
N SER A 116 13.35 -6.79 3.22
CA SER A 116 14.51 -7.67 2.97
C SER A 116 15.17 -7.41 1.62
N GLU A 117 14.39 -7.11 0.58
CA GLU A 117 14.91 -6.75 -0.75
C GLU A 117 15.51 -5.34 -0.75
N ARG A 118 14.91 -4.40 0.00
CA ARG A 118 15.32 -2.98 0.03
C ARG A 118 16.49 -2.71 0.97
N SER A 119 16.56 -3.44 2.06
CA SER A 119 17.53 -3.24 3.13
C SER A 119 18.11 -4.58 3.58
N PRO A 120 18.79 -5.31 2.69
CA PRO A 120 19.38 -6.59 3.03
C PRO A 120 20.47 -6.42 4.09
N CYS A 121 20.58 -7.40 5.00
CA CYS A 121 21.68 -7.44 5.94
C CYS A 121 22.98 -7.82 5.22
N PRO A 122 24.13 -7.24 5.64
CA PRO A 122 25.42 -7.70 5.14
C PRO A 122 25.63 -9.18 5.51
N PRO A 123 26.35 -9.95 4.67
CA PRO A 123 26.68 -11.33 5.00
C PRO A 123 27.40 -11.38 6.35
N SER A 124 27.02 -12.33 7.21
CA SER A 124 27.75 -12.61 8.45
C SER A 124 29.15 -13.11 8.09
N LEU A 125 30.18 -12.46 8.62
CA LEU A 125 31.56 -12.88 8.53
C LEU A 125 31.78 -14.18 9.31
#